data_f9fefd10c3ea04e9c19f127eee084bd2
#
_entry.id   f9fefd10c3ea04e9c19f127eee084bd2
#
_cell.length_a   1.000
_cell.length_b   1.000
_cell.length_c   1.000
_cell.angle_alpha   90.00
_cell.angle_beta   90.00
_cell.angle_gamma   90.00
#
_symmetry.space_group_name_H-M   'P 1'
#
loop_
_entity.id
_entity.type
_entity.pdbx_description
1 polymer ?
#
loop_
_entity_poly.entity_id
_entity_poly.type
_entity_poly.pdbx_seq_one_letter_code
_entity_poly.pdbx_strand_id
1 'polypeptide(L)'
;CGRRHRGELVQGPGTRMNLDSKEIARYLGSRGGDLWPEAAALAADCQRELEGTVTPRTLGRRLSLSLFAGQSRDLDHHLRHCTEGILFAVTLGAETDRLLRRWSAQSMAKAAVGQAVCAVWLDQLCADYCASFLPTLDEGQYLTPAFSPGYGDWDLAAQRLTAYGVTPEDVIQEMPAAFLEILR
;
A
#
# COMPACT_ATOMS: atom_id res chain seq x y z
N CYS A 1 9.23 -11.55 30.79
CA CYS A 1 9.83 -12.25 29.64
C CYS A 1 8.87 -12.05 28.45
N GLY A 2 9.06 -10.95 27.70
CA GLY A 2 8.18 -10.56 26.60
C GLY A 2 8.49 -11.39 25.35
N ARG A 3 7.53 -12.20 24.90
CA ARG A 3 7.59 -12.78 23.56
C ARG A 3 7.47 -11.64 22.55
N ARG A 4 8.53 -11.39 21.82
CA ARG A 4 8.49 -10.53 20.62
C ARG A 4 7.62 -11.25 19.61
N HIS A 5 6.43 -10.74 19.38
CA HIS A 5 5.61 -11.18 18.24
C HIS A 5 6.31 -10.69 16.97
N ARG A 6 6.95 -11.61 16.26
CA ARG A 6 7.45 -11.34 14.90
C ARG A 6 6.23 -11.08 14.00
N GLY A 7 6.30 -10.03 13.19
CA GLY A 7 5.34 -9.83 12.12
C GLY A 7 5.39 -11.03 11.17
N GLU A 8 4.24 -11.52 10.78
CA GLU A 8 4.14 -12.63 9.84
C GLU A 8 4.24 -12.06 8.43
N LEU A 9 5.28 -12.48 7.70
CA LEU A 9 5.46 -12.16 6.29
C LEU A 9 4.45 -12.98 5.50
N VAL A 10 3.34 -12.38 5.12
CA VAL A 10 2.42 -13.01 4.19
C VAL A 10 2.91 -12.70 2.78
N GLN A 11 3.66 -13.64 2.18
CA GLN A 11 3.78 -13.65 0.72
C GLN A 11 2.40 -14.02 0.17
N GLY A 12 1.64 -13.00 -0.19
CA GLY A 12 0.40 -13.21 -0.92
C GLY A 12 0.70 -13.99 -2.21
N PRO A 13 -0.18 -14.92 -2.64
CA PRO A 13 -0.09 -15.51 -3.95
C PRO A 13 0.00 -14.37 -4.95
N GLY A 14 0.88 -14.49 -5.96
CA GLY A 14 1.05 -13.47 -6.97
C GLY A 14 -0.30 -13.07 -7.54
N THR A 15 -0.88 -12.04 -6.96
CA THR A 15 -2.23 -11.62 -7.30
C THR A 15 -2.15 -11.08 -8.71
N ARG A 16 -2.82 -11.76 -9.63
CA ARG A 16 -2.93 -11.29 -11.01
C ARG A 16 -3.51 -9.89 -10.96
N MET A 17 -2.79 -8.94 -11.53
CA MET A 17 -3.19 -7.54 -11.54
C MET A 17 -4.56 -7.40 -12.25
N ASN A 18 -5.57 -7.02 -11.50
CA ASN A 18 -6.89 -6.72 -12.04
C ASN A 18 -7.09 -5.20 -11.99
N LEU A 19 -6.70 -4.53 -13.07
CA LEU A 19 -6.73 -3.07 -13.13
C LEU A 19 -8.13 -2.58 -13.50
N ASP A 20 -8.72 -1.80 -12.61
CA ASP A 20 -9.90 -1.01 -12.94
C ASP A 20 -9.48 0.23 -13.75
N SER A 21 -9.91 0.28 -15.01
CA SER A 21 -9.61 1.40 -15.92
C SER A 21 -10.16 2.74 -15.41
N LYS A 22 -11.25 2.73 -14.66
CA LYS A 22 -11.84 3.93 -14.05
C LYS A 22 -10.94 4.48 -12.93
N GLU A 23 -10.36 3.58 -12.13
CA GLU A 23 -9.41 3.98 -11.09
C GLU A 23 -8.12 4.54 -11.72
N ILE A 24 -7.60 3.93 -12.78
CA ILE A 24 -6.46 4.51 -13.50
C ILE A 24 -6.81 5.90 -14.04
N ALA A 25 -8.00 6.07 -14.65
CA ALA A 25 -8.46 7.36 -15.12
C ALA A 25 -8.55 8.39 -13.99
N ARG A 26 -9.03 7.98 -12.80
CA ARG A 26 -9.09 8.84 -11.61
C ARG A 26 -7.70 9.31 -11.18
N TYR A 27 -6.71 8.43 -11.14
CA TYR A 27 -5.32 8.79 -10.81
C TYR A 27 -4.68 9.70 -11.87
N LEU A 28 -5.12 9.62 -13.12
CA LEU A 28 -4.72 10.55 -14.20
C LEU A 28 -5.48 11.87 -14.18
N GLY A 29 -6.34 12.11 -13.18
CA GLY A 29 -7.10 13.35 -13.02
C GLY A 29 -8.38 13.44 -13.86
N SER A 30 -8.81 12.34 -14.46
CA SER A 30 -10.09 12.29 -15.18
C SER A 30 -11.26 12.32 -14.19
N ARG A 31 -12.22 13.22 -14.40
CA ARG A 31 -13.41 13.34 -13.58
C ARG A 31 -14.53 12.46 -14.15
N GLY A 32 -14.54 11.18 -13.79
CA GLY A 32 -15.69 10.29 -14.04
C GLY A 32 -15.78 9.73 -15.47
N GLY A 33 -14.68 9.60 -16.18
CA GLY A 33 -14.61 9.00 -17.52
C GLY A 33 -13.81 7.71 -17.57
N ASP A 34 -14.01 6.96 -18.64
CA ASP A 34 -13.14 5.84 -18.98
C ASP A 34 -11.78 6.34 -19.49
N LEU A 35 -10.77 5.46 -19.49
CA LEU A 35 -9.49 5.76 -20.12
C LEU A 35 -9.68 5.99 -21.61
N TRP A 36 -9.05 7.05 -22.13
CA TRP A 36 -8.98 7.24 -23.58
C TRP A 36 -8.06 6.16 -24.20
N PRO A 37 -8.27 5.84 -25.49
CA PRO A 37 -7.63 4.67 -26.14
C PRO A 37 -6.11 4.62 -26.00
N GLU A 38 -5.43 5.75 -26.13
CA GLU A 38 -3.98 5.83 -26.04
C GLU A 38 -3.48 5.54 -24.61
N ALA A 39 -4.19 6.05 -23.59
CA ALA A 39 -3.85 5.75 -22.21
C ALA A 39 -4.15 4.29 -21.84
N ALA A 40 -5.22 3.72 -22.40
CA ALA A 40 -5.55 2.30 -22.19
C ALA A 40 -4.46 1.39 -22.81
N ALA A 41 -3.95 1.73 -23.99
CA ALA A 41 -2.84 1.00 -24.61
C ALA A 41 -1.55 1.09 -23.77
N LEU A 42 -1.20 2.30 -23.27
CA LEU A 42 -0.06 2.49 -22.38
C LEU A 42 -0.23 1.75 -21.05
N ALA A 43 -1.43 1.73 -20.48
CA ALA A 43 -1.71 1.01 -19.24
C ALA A 43 -1.50 -0.50 -19.42
N ALA A 44 -1.99 -1.06 -20.53
CA ALA A 44 -1.79 -2.48 -20.85
C ALA A 44 -0.29 -2.83 -21.06
N ASP A 45 0.48 -1.92 -21.67
CA ASP A 45 1.93 -2.08 -21.81
C ASP A 45 2.63 -2.05 -20.45
N CYS A 46 2.32 -1.06 -19.61
CA CYS A 46 2.87 -0.95 -18.27
C CYS A 46 2.53 -2.18 -17.42
N GLN A 47 1.28 -2.66 -17.49
CA GLN A 47 0.85 -3.86 -16.78
C GLN A 47 1.69 -5.08 -17.15
N ARG A 48 1.88 -5.34 -18.44
CA ARG A 48 2.68 -6.48 -18.91
C ARG A 48 4.14 -6.41 -18.43
N GLU A 49 4.74 -5.23 -18.44
CA GLU A 49 6.10 -5.04 -17.94
C GLU A 49 6.20 -5.24 -16.43
N LEU A 50 5.21 -4.74 -15.67
CA LEU A 50 5.13 -4.91 -14.22
C LEU A 50 4.94 -6.37 -13.82
N GLU A 51 3.98 -7.07 -14.42
CA GLU A 51 3.70 -8.49 -14.13
C GLU A 51 4.91 -9.40 -14.39
N GLY A 52 5.74 -9.07 -15.37
CA GLY A 52 6.96 -9.83 -15.71
C GLY A 52 8.17 -9.50 -14.83
N THR A 53 8.11 -8.45 -14.03
CA THR A 53 9.31 -7.90 -13.35
C THR A 53 9.13 -7.71 -11.85
N VAL A 54 7.91 -7.39 -11.41
CA VAL A 54 7.63 -6.95 -10.04
C VAL A 54 7.15 -8.11 -9.19
N THR A 55 7.67 -8.18 -7.95
CA THR A 55 7.20 -9.11 -6.93
C THR A 55 6.70 -8.31 -5.73
N PRO A 56 5.36 -8.11 -5.61
CA PRO A 56 4.79 -7.40 -4.49
C PRO A 56 5.07 -8.09 -3.16
N ARG A 57 5.19 -7.28 -2.11
CA ARG A 57 5.35 -7.77 -0.73
C ARG A 57 4.44 -7.00 0.20
N THR A 58 3.93 -7.70 1.20
CA THR A 58 3.13 -7.12 2.26
C THR A 58 3.66 -7.59 3.60
N LEU A 59 3.77 -6.66 4.53
CA LEU A 59 4.12 -6.92 5.92
C LEU A 59 3.07 -6.30 6.82
N GLY A 60 2.60 -7.01 7.81
CA GLY A 60 1.67 -6.46 8.79
C GLY A 60 1.88 -7.00 10.19
N ARG A 61 1.42 -6.22 11.16
CA ARG A 61 1.53 -6.55 12.59
C ARG A 61 0.29 -6.09 13.34
N ARG A 62 -0.25 -6.96 14.20
CA ARG A 62 -1.26 -6.56 15.19
C ARG A 62 -0.59 -5.73 16.29
N LEU A 63 -1.20 -4.60 16.61
CA LEU A 63 -0.71 -3.66 17.61
C LEU A 63 -1.84 -3.23 18.55
N SER A 64 -1.45 -2.88 19.79
CA SER A 64 -2.38 -2.20 20.69
C SER A 64 -2.66 -0.80 20.19
N LEU A 65 -3.92 -0.38 20.21
CA LEU A 65 -4.34 0.96 19.82
C LEU A 65 -3.79 2.06 20.73
N SER A 66 -3.35 1.71 21.95
CA SER A 66 -2.69 2.66 22.86
C SER A 66 -1.44 3.31 22.27
N LEU A 67 -0.81 2.67 21.28
CA LEU A 67 0.36 3.24 20.57
C LEU A 67 0.00 4.42 19.68
N PHE A 68 -1.26 4.54 19.29
CA PHE A 68 -1.76 5.57 18.37
C PHE A 68 -2.50 6.70 19.11
N ALA A 69 -2.88 6.47 20.36
CA ALA A 69 -3.68 7.41 21.14
C ALA A 69 -3.03 8.81 21.25
N GLY A 70 -3.78 9.84 20.91
CA GLY A 70 -3.35 11.23 21.01
C GLY A 70 -2.41 11.72 19.90
N GLN A 71 -2.12 10.89 18.88
CA GLN A 71 -1.29 11.32 17.76
C GLN A 71 -2.02 12.19 16.74
N SER A 72 -3.34 11.99 16.60
CA SER A 72 -4.20 12.73 15.69
C SER A 72 -5.63 12.62 16.17
N ARG A 73 -6.39 13.72 16.10
CA ARG A 73 -7.81 13.72 16.49
C ARG A 73 -8.64 12.89 15.49
N ASP A 74 -8.30 12.97 14.22
CA ASP A 74 -9.01 12.25 13.18
C ASP A 74 -8.75 10.75 13.29
N LEU A 75 -7.50 10.34 13.62
CA LEU A 75 -7.17 8.96 13.91
C LEU A 75 -7.86 8.45 15.17
N ASP A 76 -7.83 9.20 16.27
CA ASP A 76 -8.53 8.85 17.51
C ASP A 76 -10.04 8.68 17.26
N HIS A 77 -10.63 9.56 16.46
CA HIS A 77 -12.03 9.45 16.06
C HIS A 77 -12.30 8.20 15.22
N HIS A 78 -11.41 7.89 14.29
CA HIS A 78 -11.49 6.70 13.44
C HIS A 78 -11.41 5.41 14.26
N LEU A 79 -10.52 5.37 15.25
CA LEU A 79 -10.25 4.19 16.08
C LEU A 79 -11.15 4.04 17.32
N ARG A 80 -12.03 5.02 17.61
CA ARG A 80 -12.80 5.11 18.87
C ARG A 80 -13.61 3.87 19.24
N HIS A 81 -14.00 3.04 18.27
CA HIS A 81 -14.77 1.81 18.47
C HIS A 81 -13.96 0.54 18.15
N CYS A 82 -12.67 0.70 17.87
CA CYS A 82 -11.79 -0.42 17.57
C CYS A 82 -11.17 -0.95 18.86
N THR A 83 -11.01 -2.27 18.97
CA THR A 83 -10.35 -2.94 20.08
C THR A 83 -8.90 -3.26 19.78
N GLU A 84 -8.59 -3.55 18.52
CA GLU A 84 -7.27 -3.89 18.01
C GLU A 84 -7.00 -3.16 16.71
N GLY A 85 -5.73 -3.02 16.36
CA GLY A 85 -5.29 -2.45 15.09
C GLY A 85 -4.31 -3.37 14.36
N ILE A 86 -4.32 -3.31 13.05
CA ILE A 86 -3.34 -3.94 12.18
C ILE A 86 -2.59 -2.83 11.48
N LEU A 87 -1.31 -2.67 11.83
CA LEU A 87 -0.40 -1.84 11.05
C LEU A 87 0.15 -2.70 9.92
N PHE A 88 0.07 -2.23 8.69
CA PHE A 88 0.62 -2.95 7.55
C PHE A 88 1.28 -2.00 6.55
N ALA A 89 2.18 -2.58 5.76
CA ALA A 89 2.84 -1.90 4.65
C ALA A 89 2.82 -2.81 3.43
N VAL A 90 2.65 -2.20 2.25
CA VAL A 90 2.65 -2.89 0.96
C VAL A 90 3.66 -2.23 0.06
N THR A 91 4.42 -3.00 -0.71
CA THR A 91 5.36 -2.49 -1.70
C THR A 91 5.31 -3.31 -2.98
N LEU A 92 5.53 -2.65 -4.10
CA LEU A 92 5.79 -3.29 -5.39
C LEU A 92 7.28 -3.64 -5.58
N GLY A 93 8.15 -3.12 -4.70
CA GLY A 93 9.59 -3.39 -4.74
C GLY A 93 10.40 -2.48 -5.64
N ALA A 94 11.74 -2.56 -5.51
CA ALA A 94 12.69 -1.67 -6.19
C ALA A 94 12.65 -1.74 -7.72
N GLU A 95 12.21 -2.85 -8.27
CA GLU A 95 12.11 -3.00 -9.73
C GLU A 95 11.07 -2.04 -10.33
N THR A 96 10.01 -1.72 -9.57
CA THR A 96 9.02 -0.72 -9.96
C THR A 96 9.65 0.64 -10.17
N ASP A 97 10.52 1.08 -9.26
CA ASP A 97 11.21 2.36 -9.38
C ASP A 97 12.14 2.42 -10.59
N ARG A 98 12.79 1.29 -10.91
CA ARG A 98 13.62 1.18 -12.11
C ARG A 98 12.78 1.29 -13.38
N LEU A 99 11.60 0.64 -13.40
CA LEU A 99 10.65 0.74 -14.50
C LEU A 99 10.15 2.18 -14.67
N LEU A 100 9.72 2.83 -13.59
CA LEU A 100 9.24 4.20 -13.61
C LEU A 100 10.31 5.17 -14.11
N ARG A 101 11.57 5.05 -13.65
CA ARG A 101 12.69 5.86 -14.16
C ARG A 101 12.94 5.63 -15.65
N ARG A 102 12.90 4.36 -16.11
CA ARG A 102 13.06 4.02 -17.52
C ARG A 102 11.93 4.62 -18.36
N TRP A 103 10.69 4.48 -17.93
CA TRP A 103 9.56 5.07 -18.63
C TRP A 103 9.63 6.59 -18.68
N SER A 104 10.06 7.25 -17.60
CA SER A 104 10.24 8.71 -17.56
C SER A 104 11.27 9.20 -18.57
N ALA A 105 12.33 8.42 -18.81
CA ALA A 105 13.34 8.72 -19.83
C ALA A 105 12.85 8.51 -21.26
N GLN A 106 11.84 7.65 -21.46
CA GLN A 106 11.31 7.31 -22.78
C GLN A 106 10.10 8.16 -23.15
N SER A 107 9.16 8.35 -22.24
CA SER A 107 7.90 9.06 -22.47
C SER A 107 7.27 9.50 -21.15
N MET A 108 7.05 10.80 -21.01
CA MET A 108 6.32 11.36 -19.87
C MET A 108 4.90 10.81 -19.75
N ALA A 109 4.22 10.60 -20.89
CA ALA A 109 2.89 10.00 -20.91
C ALA A 109 2.91 8.57 -20.37
N LYS A 110 3.88 7.73 -20.79
CA LYS A 110 4.03 6.37 -20.28
C LYS A 110 4.38 6.36 -18.79
N ALA A 111 5.22 7.29 -18.33
CA ALA A 111 5.55 7.41 -16.92
C ALA A 111 4.33 7.78 -16.07
N ALA A 112 3.52 8.76 -16.51
CA ALA A 112 2.32 9.16 -15.81
C ALA A 112 1.29 8.01 -15.71
N VAL A 113 1.03 7.34 -16.84
CA VAL A 113 0.14 6.17 -16.87
C VAL A 113 0.70 5.04 -16.01
N GLY A 114 2.00 4.77 -16.09
CA GLY A 114 2.66 3.74 -15.29
C GLY A 114 2.57 4.01 -13.78
N GLN A 115 2.70 5.27 -13.33
CA GLN A 115 2.46 5.64 -11.93
C GLN A 115 1.02 5.37 -11.51
N ALA A 116 0.03 5.72 -12.34
CA ALA A 116 -1.37 5.43 -12.06
C ALA A 116 -1.65 3.93 -11.96
N VAL A 117 -1.08 3.12 -12.87
CA VAL A 117 -1.16 1.65 -12.83
C VAL A 117 -0.56 1.10 -11.53
N CYS A 118 0.62 1.57 -11.12
CA CYS A 118 1.25 1.16 -9.86
C CYS A 118 0.39 1.52 -8.65
N ALA A 119 -0.22 2.72 -8.63
CA ALA A 119 -1.08 3.16 -7.54
C ALA A 119 -2.33 2.27 -7.42
N VAL A 120 -3.02 2.00 -8.51
CA VAL A 120 -4.19 1.11 -8.53
C VAL A 120 -3.81 -0.30 -8.09
N TRP A 121 -2.65 -0.80 -8.49
CA TRP A 121 -2.19 -2.13 -8.04
C TRP A 121 -1.88 -2.14 -6.54
N LEU A 122 -1.26 -1.09 -6.00
CA LEU A 122 -1.03 -0.96 -4.55
C LEU A 122 -2.36 -0.93 -3.78
N ASP A 123 -3.34 -0.17 -4.25
CA ASP A 123 -4.68 -0.12 -3.64
C ASP A 123 -5.33 -1.53 -3.62
N GLN A 124 -5.23 -2.26 -4.73
CA GLN A 124 -5.74 -3.65 -4.80
C GLN A 124 -5.02 -4.55 -3.79
N LEU A 125 -3.69 -4.50 -3.72
CA LEU A 125 -2.93 -5.31 -2.76
C LEU A 125 -3.27 -4.98 -1.31
N CYS A 126 -3.49 -3.70 -0.99
CA CYS A 126 -3.98 -3.28 0.33
C CYS A 126 -5.36 -3.86 0.62
N ALA A 127 -6.28 -3.80 -0.34
CA ALA A 127 -7.63 -4.35 -0.19
C ALA A 127 -7.60 -5.87 -0.01
N ASP A 128 -6.81 -6.59 -0.81
CA ASP A 128 -6.63 -8.04 -0.73
C ASP A 128 -6.03 -8.46 0.62
N TYR A 129 -5.04 -7.68 1.10
CA TYR A 129 -4.44 -7.92 2.41
C TYR A 129 -5.47 -7.73 3.54
N CYS A 130 -6.23 -6.65 3.52
CA CYS A 130 -7.31 -6.44 4.48
C CYS A 130 -8.37 -7.56 4.39
N ALA A 131 -8.77 -7.95 3.19
CA ALA A 131 -9.74 -9.03 3.00
C ALA A 131 -9.26 -10.39 3.54
N SER A 132 -7.95 -10.63 3.59
CA SER A 132 -7.38 -11.87 4.14
C SER A 132 -7.66 -12.05 5.63
N PHE A 133 -8.00 -10.99 6.36
CA PHE A 133 -8.38 -11.07 7.78
C PHE A 133 -9.86 -11.40 8.00
N LEU A 134 -10.72 -11.21 7.02
CA LEU A 134 -12.16 -11.43 7.18
C LEU A 134 -12.51 -12.83 7.73
N PRO A 135 -11.88 -13.93 7.28
CA PRO A 135 -12.14 -15.27 7.83
C PRO A 135 -11.67 -15.46 9.27
N THR A 136 -10.85 -14.56 9.82
CA THR A 136 -10.30 -14.64 11.18
C THR A 136 -11.08 -13.81 12.19
N LEU A 137 -12.09 -13.09 11.74
CA LEU A 137 -12.94 -12.25 12.58
C LEU A 137 -13.99 -13.11 13.29
N ASP A 138 -14.27 -12.79 14.56
CA ASP A 138 -15.36 -13.38 15.32
C ASP A 138 -16.72 -12.81 14.84
N GLU A 139 -17.79 -13.49 15.23
CA GLU A 139 -19.15 -13.05 14.91
C GLU A 139 -19.42 -11.63 15.45
N GLY A 140 -19.87 -10.74 14.58
CA GLY A 140 -20.11 -9.33 14.90
C GLY A 140 -18.90 -8.41 14.81
N GLN A 141 -17.70 -8.92 14.53
CA GLN A 141 -16.52 -8.12 14.23
C GLN A 141 -16.48 -7.71 12.76
N TYR A 142 -15.89 -6.55 12.51
CA TYR A 142 -15.67 -6.03 11.16
C TYR A 142 -14.38 -5.21 11.08
N LEU A 143 -13.87 -5.03 9.90
CA LEU A 143 -12.74 -4.14 9.64
C LEU A 143 -13.26 -2.74 9.32
N THR A 144 -12.66 -1.73 9.94
CA THR A 144 -12.82 -0.34 9.50
C THR A 144 -11.99 -0.09 8.23
N PRO A 145 -12.32 0.93 7.42
CA PRO A 145 -11.45 1.35 6.32
C PRO A 145 -10.04 1.65 6.82
N ALA A 146 -9.04 1.41 5.98
CA ALA A 146 -7.66 1.73 6.33
C ALA A 146 -7.49 3.25 6.50
N PHE A 147 -6.68 3.65 7.49
CA PHE A 147 -6.34 5.04 7.75
C PHE A 147 -4.81 5.18 7.66
N SER A 148 -4.34 6.11 6.85
CA SER A 148 -2.91 6.26 6.55
C SER A 148 -2.37 7.59 7.08
N PRO A 149 -1.10 7.64 7.50
CA PRO A 149 -0.41 8.92 7.73
C PRO A 149 -0.55 9.84 6.51
N GLY A 150 -0.84 11.12 6.77
CA GLY A 150 -1.21 12.09 5.74
C GLY A 150 -2.71 12.23 5.51
N TYR A 151 -3.56 11.40 6.13
CA TYR A 151 -5.01 11.59 6.12
C TYR A 151 -5.44 12.45 7.32
N GLY A 152 -6.38 13.37 7.06
CA GLY A 152 -6.85 14.30 8.07
C GLY A 152 -5.70 15.10 8.69
N ASP A 153 -5.65 15.14 10.02
CA ASP A 153 -4.60 15.81 10.79
C ASP A 153 -3.46 14.86 11.22
N TRP A 154 -3.40 13.61 10.70
CA TRP A 154 -2.31 12.70 11.03
C TRP A 154 -1.07 12.98 10.18
N ASP A 155 0.03 13.39 10.85
CA ASP A 155 1.25 13.80 10.18
C ASP A 155 1.82 12.67 9.29
N LEU A 156 2.19 13.02 8.06
CA LEU A 156 2.86 12.11 7.14
C LEU A 156 4.17 11.55 7.71
N ALA A 157 4.87 12.30 8.57
CA ALA A 157 6.08 11.83 9.25
C ALA A 157 5.84 10.60 10.15
N ALA A 158 4.59 10.33 10.53
CA ALA A 158 4.21 9.12 11.26
C ALA A 158 4.39 7.83 10.44
N GLN A 159 4.65 7.91 9.14
CA GLN A 159 5.08 6.77 8.31
C GLN A 159 6.42 6.17 8.75
N ARG A 160 7.18 6.87 9.60
CA ARG A 160 8.40 6.32 10.18
C ARG A 160 8.02 5.23 11.19
N LEU A 161 8.04 3.99 10.73
CA LEU A 161 7.61 2.79 11.46
C LEU A 161 8.32 2.58 12.81
N THR A 162 9.47 3.21 13.03
CA THR A 162 10.21 3.21 14.31
C THR A 162 9.39 3.73 15.49
N ALA A 163 8.45 4.66 15.24
CA ALA A 163 7.56 5.18 16.28
C ALA A 163 6.64 4.10 16.88
N TYR A 164 6.43 3.00 16.15
CA TYR A 164 5.52 1.90 16.53
C TYR A 164 6.25 0.64 17.01
N GLY A 165 7.55 0.77 17.34
CA GLY A 165 8.36 -0.36 17.79
C GLY A 165 8.69 -1.38 16.68
N VAL A 166 8.47 -1.01 15.43
CA VAL A 166 8.99 -1.70 14.26
C VAL A 166 10.34 -1.06 13.96
N THR A 167 11.42 -1.80 14.16
CA THR A 167 12.76 -1.23 13.92
C THR A 167 13.04 -1.19 12.41
N PRO A 168 13.93 -0.27 11.95
CA PRO A 168 14.39 -0.28 10.57
C PRO A 168 14.97 -1.64 10.16
N GLU A 169 15.59 -2.36 11.10
CA GLU A 169 16.12 -3.70 10.89
C GLU A 169 15.02 -4.73 10.61
N ASP A 170 13.88 -4.66 11.30
CA ASP A 170 12.74 -5.55 11.05
C ASP A 170 12.18 -5.32 9.62
N VAL A 171 12.22 -4.07 9.14
CA VAL A 171 11.73 -3.70 7.79
C VAL A 171 12.81 -3.98 6.73
N ILE A 172 14.08 -3.66 7.01
CA ILE A 172 15.18 -3.81 6.04
C ILE A 172 15.50 -5.26 5.74
N GLN A 173 15.42 -6.16 6.74
CA GLN A 173 15.68 -7.59 6.52
C GLN A 173 14.62 -8.25 5.63
N GLU A 174 13.42 -7.68 5.57
CA GLU A 174 12.26 -8.28 4.90
C GLU A 174 11.74 -7.47 3.71
N MET A 175 12.13 -6.17 3.60
CA MET A 175 11.74 -5.29 2.50
C MET A 175 12.96 -4.67 1.78
N PRO A 176 12.93 -4.52 0.45
CA PRO A 176 14.00 -3.86 -0.29
C PRO A 176 14.16 -2.39 0.12
N ALA A 177 15.40 -1.88 -0.01
CA ALA A 177 15.77 -0.49 0.33
C ALA A 177 14.89 0.59 -0.34
N ALA A 178 14.30 0.32 -1.50
CA ALA A 178 13.39 1.22 -2.20
C ALA A 178 12.12 1.56 -1.38
N PHE A 179 11.68 0.70 -0.47
CA PHE A 179 10.56 0.99 0.42
C PHE A 179 10.89 2.13 1.40
N LEU A 180 12.14 2.22 1.84
CA LEU A 180 12.60 3.30 2.73
C LEU A 180 12.70 4.67 2.01
N GLU A 181 12.85 4.68 0.68
CA GLU A 181 12.83 5.92 -0.12
C GLU A 181 11.41 6.44 -0.36
N ILE A 182 10.42 5.57 -0.43
CA ILE A 182 8.99 5.98 -0.50
C ILE A 182 8.52 6.56 0.85
N LEU A 183 9.15 6.15 1.95
CA LEU A 183 8.90 6.68 3.29
C LEU A 183 9.74 7.92 3.65
N ARG A 184 10.61 8.39 2.75
CA ARG A 184 11.35 9.66 2.87
C ARG A 184 10.62 10.78 2.16
#